data_e79993a1bc8330390b2bfe0bbc05388b
#
_entry.id   e79993a1bc8330390b2bfe0bbc05388b
#
_cell.length_a   1.000
_cell.length_b   1.000
_cell.length_c   1.000
_cell.angle_alpha   90.00
_cell.angle_beta   90.00
_cell.angle_gamma   90.00
#
_symmetry.space_group_name_H-M   'P 1'
#
loop_
_entity.id
_entity.type
_entity.pdbx_description
1 polymer ?
#
loop_
_entity_poly.entity_id
_entity_poly.type
_entity_poly.pdbx_seq_one_letter_code
_entity_poly.pdbx_strand_id
1 'polypeptide(L)'
;MILVDANVFMYAAGRQSPQRLPCQRFLEKIVAGQGPAACTDAEVLQEILHRYRSLEVPQLGFQLFDAVAQLGIPILAVTDRSLREARTLLEDYPRLSTRDGIHLGVMREHGIEEVLSYDRGLSQVPWVKRLEA
;
A
#
# COMPACT_ATOMS: atom_id res chain seq x y z
N MET A 1 -7.05 3.91 -11.43
CA MET A 1 -5.74 3.63 -10.81
C MET A 1 -5.94 2.89 -9.50
N ILE A 2 -5.07 1.95 -9.20
CA ILE A 2 -5.11 1.15 -7.96
C ILE A 2 -3.91 1.55 -7.10
N LEU A 3 -4.14 1.87 -5.83
CA LEU A 3 -3.05 2.02 -4.86
C LEU A 3 -2.68 0.62 -4.33
N VAL A 4 -1.40 0.27 -4.39
CA VAL A 4 -0.88 -1.02 -3.90
C VAL A 4 -0.32 -0.83 -2.49
N ASP A 5 -0.90 -1.55 -1.53
CA ASP A 5 -0.52 -1.48 -0.12
C ASP A 5 0.76 -2.29 0.17
N ALA A 6 1.40 -1.97 1.26
CA ALA A 6 2.65 -2.59 1.71
C ALA A 6 2.56 -4.12 1.83
N ASN A 7 1.44 -4.65 2.32
CA ASN A 7 1.30 -6.08 2.51
C ASN A 7 1.38 -6.88 1.19
N VAL A 8 0.99 -6.29 0.07
CA VAL A 8 1.12 -6.95 -1.25
C VAL A 8 2.59 -7.17 -1.59
N PHE A 9 3.41 -6.14 -1.42
CA PHE A 9 4.86 -6.25 -1.64
C PHE A 9 5.52 -7.22 -0.65
N MET A 10 5.10 -7.17 0.61
CA MET A 10 5.63 -8.04 1.67
C MET A 10 5.28 -9.51 1.42
N TYR A 11 4.06 -9.82 1.00
CA TYR A 11 3.68 -11.18 0.62
C TYR A 11 4.46 -11.68 -0.60
N ALA A 12 4.61 -10.84 -1.62
CA ALA A 12 5.33 -11.19 -2.84
C ALA A 12 6.80 -11.55 -2.56
N ALA A 13 7.44 -10.84 -1.63
CA ALA A 13 8.85 -11.01 -1.26
C ALA A 13 9.07 -12.01 -0.12
N GLY A 14 8.01 -12.39 0.58
CA GLY A 14 8.08 -13.14 1.82
C GLY A 14 8.18 -14.66 1.62
N ARG A 15 8.04 -15.36 2.74
CA ARG A 15 8.01 -16.82 2.76
C ARG A 15 6.76 -17.36 2.05
N GLN A 16 6.76 -18.66 1.78
CA GLN A 16 5.62 -19.34 1.16
C GLN A 16 4.33 -19.12 1.95
N SER A 17 3.30 -18.66 1.24
CA SER A 17 1.96 -18.41 1.78
C SER A 17 0.94 -18.47 0.64
N PRO A 18 -0.37 -18.60 0.93
CA PRO A 18 -1.40 -18.53 -0.12
C PRO A 18 -1.41 -17.21 -0.89
N GLN A 19 -0.95 -16.11 -0.28
CA GLN A 19 -0.94 -14.78 -0.89
C GLN A 19 0.27 -14.51 -1.78
N ARG A 20 1.37 -15.24 -1.59
CA ARG A 20 2.64 -14.95 -2.27
C ARG A 20 2.53 -14.99 -3.78
N LEU A 21 2.04 -16.07 -4.34
CA LEU A 21 1.97 -16.24 -5.80
C LEU A 21 0.99 -15.26 -6.45
N PRO A 22 -0.23 -15.04 -5.93
CA PRO A 22 -1.12 -14.01 -6.47
C PRO A 22 -0.49 -12.61 -6.46
N CYS A 23 0.21 -12.23 -5.38
CA CYS A 23 0.90 -10.95 -5.31
C CYS A 23 2.03 -10.85 -6.32
N GLN A 24 2.86 -11.88 -6.46
CA GLN A 24 3.92 -11.93 -7.47
C GLN A 24 3.35 -11.77 -8.89
N ARG A 25 2.31 -12.51 -9.21
CA ARG A 25 1.64 -12.44 -10.53
C ARG A 25 1.06 -11.07 -10.82
N PHE A 26 0.46 -10.43 -9.82
CA PHE A 26 -0.07 -9.09 -9.99
C PHE A 26 1.07 -8.10 -10.33
N LEU A 27 2.15 -8.12 -9.55
CA LEU A 27 3.29 -7.23 -9.77
C LEU A 27 3.98 -7.49 -11.12
N GLU A 28 4.12 -8.75 -11.52
CA GLU A 28 4.65 -9.12 -12.85
C GLU A 28 3.82 -8.52 -13.98
N LYS A 29 2.49 -8.56 -13.88
CA LYS A 29 1.60 -7.94 -14.87
C LYS A 29 1.78 -6.42 -14.93
N ILE A 30 1.92 -5.77 -13.76
CA ILE A 30 2.16 -4.33 -13.70
C ILE A 30 3.47 -3.98 -14.41
N VAL A 31 4.54 -4.67 -14.10
CA VAL A 31 5.86 -4.46 -14.73
C VAL A 31 5.82 -4.71 -16.23
N ALA A 32 5.06 -5.70 -16.68
CA ALA A 32 4.90 -6.02 -18.10
C ALA A 32 3.95 -5.05 -18.83
N GLY A 33 3.34 -4.08 -18.14
CA GLY A 33 2.36 -3.17 -18.74
C GLY A 33 1.03 -3.82 -19.11
N GLN A 34 0.74 -4.99 -18.54
CA GLN A 34 -0.47 -5.78 -18.84
C GLN A 34 -1.53 -5.70 -17.76
N GLY A 35 -1.20 -5.06 -16.64
CA GLY A 35 -2.11 -4.89 -15.51
C GLY A 35 -2.83 -3.55 -15.56
N PRO A 36 -3.67 -3.28 -14.54
CA PRO A 36 -4.29 -1.98 -14.36
C PRO A 36 -3.23 -0.91 -14.05
N ALA A 37 -3.56 0.35 -14.27
CA ALA A 37 -2.72 1.45 -13.81
C ALA A 37 -2.60 1.38 -12.29
N ALA A 38 -1.37 1.35 -11.79
CA ALA A 38 -1.07 1.18 -10.37
C ALA A 38 -0.14 2.28 -9.85
N CYS A 39 -0.26 2.56 -8.57
CA CYS A 39 0.65 3.43 -7.83
C CYS A 39 0.85 2.85 -6.43
N THR A 40 1.76 3.44 -5.69
CA THR A 40 1.86 3.26 -4.24
C THR A 40 2.09 4.61 -3.61
N ASP A 41 2.34 4.68 -2.31
CA ASP A 41 2.62 5.95 -1.65
C ASP A 41 3.86 5.88 -0.75
N ALA A 42 4.33 7.04 -0.30
CA ALA A 42 5.50 7.14 0.55
C ALA A 42 5.30 6.44 1.90
N GLU A 43 4.07 6.36 2.40
CA GLU A 43 3.76 5.65 3.64
C GLU A 43 3.98 4.13 3.50
N VAL A 44 3.74 3.56 2.32
CA VAL A 44 4.08 2.15 2.04
C VAL A 44 5.59 1.93 2.21
N LEU A 45 6.41 2.84 1.70
CA LEU A 45 7.87 2.75 1.87
C LEU A 45 8.28 2.87 3.34
N GLN A 46 7.67 3.80 4.08
CA GLN A 46 7.90 3.94 5.51
C GLN A 46 7.51 2.66 6.26
N GLU A 47 6.37 2.09 5.93
CA GLU A 47 5.87 0.87 6.56
C GLU A 47 6.81 -0.32 6.33
N ILE A 48 7.36 -0.46 5.13
CA ILE A 48 8.36 -1.48 4.81
C ILE A 48 9.59 -1.32 5.72
N LEU A 49 10.14 -0.12 5.80
CA LEU A 49 11.31 0.14 6.65
C LEU A 49 11.01 -0.16 8.12
N HIS A 50 9.86 0.30 8.60
CA HIS A 50 9.44 0.14 9.98
C HIS A 50 9.22 -1.34 10.33
N ARG A 51 8.51 -2.07 9.51
CA ARG A 51 8.15 -3.47 9.74
C ARG A 51 9.38 -4.37 9.84
N TYR A 52 10.28 -4.27 8.88
CA TYR A 52 11.48 -5.12 8.85
C TYR A 52 12.48 -4.75 9.94
N ARG A 53 12.54 -3.48 10.34
CA ARG A 53 13.31 -3.06 11.51
C ARG A 53 12.74 -3.67 12.80
N SER A 54 11.42 -3.63 12.96
CA SER A 54 10.73 -4.22 14.11
C SER A 54 10.94 -5.73 14.20
N LEU A 55 11.07 -6.41 13.07
CA LEU A 55 11.38 -7.83 12.98
C LEU A 55 12.88 -8.16 13.13
N GLU A 56 13.72 -7.15 13.34
CA GLU A 56 15.17 -7.26 13.49
C GLU A 56 15.87 -7.81 12.24
N VAL A 57 15.30 -7.57 11.06
CA VAL A 57 15.87 -7.94 9.75
C VAL A 57 15.88 -6.72 8.80
N PRO A 58 16.49 -5.59 9.19
CA PRO A 58 16.40 -4.35 8.42
C PRO A 58 16.94 -4.46 6.99
N GLN A 59 17.92 -5.35 6.75
CA GLN A 59 18.49 -5.55 5.41
C GLN A 59 17.45 -6.04 4.40
N LEU A 60 16.53 -6.90 4.81
CA LEU A 60 15.41 -7.34 3.97
C LEU A 60 14.48 -6.16 3.65
N GLY A 61 14.27 -5.28 4.61
CA GLY A 61 13.50 -4.06 4.41
C GLY A 61 14.14 -3.13 3.38
N PHE A 62 15.45 -2.94 3.43
CA PHE A 62 16.17 -2.13 2.45
C PHE A 62 16.09 -2.72 1.05
N GLN A 63 16.23 -4.04 0.92
CA GLN A 63 16.08 -4.73 -0.36
C GLN A 63 14.69 -4.56 -0.94
N LEU A 64 13.65 -4.72 -0.12
CA LEU A 64 12.28 -4.57 -0.57
C LEU A 64 11.96 -3.11 -0.93
N PHE A 65 12.42 -2.14 -0.13
CA PHE A 65 12.31 -0.73 -0.44
C PHE A 65 12.87 -0.41 -1.83
N ASP A 66 14.10 -0.87 -2.10
CA ASP A 66 14.77 -0.64 -3.38
C ASP A 66 14.00 -1.29 -4.53
N ALA A 67 13.49 -2.51 -4.32
CA ALA A 67 12.71 -3.21 -5.33
C ALA A 67 11.42 -2.46 -5.67
N VAL A 68 10.70 -1.95 -4.67
CA VAL A 68 9.48 -1.15 -4.88
C VAL A 68 9.80 0.15 -5.61
N ALA A 69 10.88 0.84 -5.21
CA ALA A 69 11.31 2.08 -5.85
C ALA A 69 11.67 1.89 -7.33
N GLN A 70 12.10 0.69 -7.70
CA GLN A 70 12.53 0.35 -9.07
C GLN A 70 11.43 -0.26 -9.94
N LEU A 71 10.23 -0.47 -9.42
CA LEU A 71 9.12 -1.05 -10.18
C LEU A 71 8.61 -0.18 -11.34
N GLY A 72 8.90 1.12 -11.31
CA GLY A 72 8.44 2.06 -12.33
C GLY A 72 7.00 2.53 -12.16
N ILE A 73 6.34 2.22 -11.04
CA ILE A 73 5.03 2.78 -10.71
C ILE A 73 5.19 4.10 -9.94
N PRO A 74 4.23 5.04 -10.05
CA PRO A 74 4.27 6.27 -9.27
C PRO A 74 4.27 5.99 -7.76
N ILE A 75 5.09 6.74 -7.03
CA ILE A 75 5.10 6.75 -5.56
C ILE A 75 4.56 8.11 -5.14
N LEU A 76 3.33 8.13 -4.66
CA LEU A 76 2.63 9.36 -4.30
C LEU A 76 3.14 9.89 -2.96
N ALA A 77 3.35 11.20 -2.89
CA ALA A 77 3.81 11.85 -1.67
C ALA A 77 2.71 11.85 -0.61
N VAL A 78 3.11 11.75 0.66
CA VAL A 78 2.26 12.08 1.80
C VAL A 78 2.42 13.58 2.06
N THR A 79 1.38 14.35 1.78
CA THR A 79 1.39 15.81 1.89
C THR A 79 0.64 16.27 3.14
N ASP A 80 0.78 17.55 3.48
CA ASP A 80 -0.05 18.18 4.50
C ASP A 80 -1.55 17.99 4.17
N ARG A 81 -1.93 18.13 2.91
CA ARG A 81 -3.31 17.94 2.47
C ARG A 81 -3.79 16.50 2.69
N SER A 82 -2.99 15.51 2.32
CA SER A 82 -3.37 14.11 2.54
C SER A 82 -3.50 13.78 4.03
N LEU A 83 -2.67 14.37 4.89
CA LEU A 83 -2.78 14.19 6.34
C LEU A 83 -4.02 14.86 6.93
N ARG A 84 -4.44 16.01 6.41
CA ARG A 84 -5.69 16.66 6.82
C ARG A 84 -6.91 15.82 6.43
N GLU A 85 -6.90 15.22 5.25
CA GLU A 85 -7.92 14.24 4.83
C GLU A 85 -7.90 13.00 5.74
N ALA A 86 -6.71 12.49 6.05
CA ALA A 86 -6.54 11.38 6.98
C ALA A 86 -7.12 11.69 8.36
N ARG A 87 -6.87 12.90 8.88
CA ARG A 87 -7.40 13.33 10.18
C ARG A 87 -8.92 13.24 10.22
N THR A 88 -9.58 13.72 9.18
CA THR A 88 -11.05 13.66 9.07
C THR A 88 -11.54 12.21 9.04
N LEU A 89 -10.88 11.35 8.26
CA LEU A 89 -11.23 9.93 8.19
C LEU A 89 -11.04 9.22 9.52
N LEU A 90 -9.96 9.51 10.24
CA LEU A 90 -9.68 8.91 11.55
C LEU A 90 -10.68 9.35 12.61
N GLU A 91 -11.21 10.57 12.51
CA GLU A 91 -12.27 11.06 13.39
C GLU A 91 -13.60 10.36 13.08
N ASP A 92 -13.94 10.21 11.80
CA ASP A 92 -15.19 9.58 11.36
C ASP A 92 -15.17 8.05 11.53
N TYR A 93 -13.98 7.42 11.45
CA TYR A 93 -13.80 5.97 11.56
C TYR A 93 -12.76 5.62 12.63
N PRO A 94 -13.15 5.63 13.94
CA PRO A 94 -12.19 5.47 15.04
C PRO A 94 -11.44 4.14 15.09
N ARG A 95 -11.93 3.11 14.38
CA ARG A 95 -11.26 1.80 14.29
C ARG A 95 -10.21 1.73 13.19
N LEU A 96 -10.18 2.75 12.32
CA LEU A 96 -9.19 2.83 11.25
C LEU A 96 -7.81 3.09 11.87
N SER A 97 -6.78 2.35 11.44
CA SER A 97 -5.41 2.64 11.89
C SER A 97 -4.92 3.96 11.28
N THR A 98 -3.97 4.61 11.96
CA THR A 98 -3.39 5.86 11.44
C THR A 98 -2.77 5.67 10.06
N ARG A 99 -2.06 4.56 9.85
CA ARG A 99 -1.47 4.25 8.54
C ARG A 99 -2.52 4.10 7.45
N ASP A 100 -3.59 3.37 7.73
CA ASP A 100 -4.69 3.21 6.77
C ASP A 100 -5.34 4.56 6.48
N GLY A 101 -5.53 5.39 7.50
CA GLY A 101 -6.01 6.75 7.32
C GLY A 101 -5.12 7.58 6.39
N ILE A 102 -3.80 7.44 6.50
CA ILE A 102 -2.84 8.14 5.64
C ILE A 102 -2.96 7.64 4.19
N HIS A 103 -3.01 6.34 3.96
CA HIS A 103 -3.21 5.79 2.60
C HIS A 103 -4.51 6.32 1.98
N LEU A 104 -5.59 6.30 2.73
CA LEU A 104 -6.89 6.81 2.26
C LEU A 104 -6.87 8.31 2.03
N GLY A 105 -6.13 9.06 2.85
CA GLY A 105 -5.91 10.50 2.65
C GLY A 105 -5.19 10.80 1.34
N VAL A 106 -4.14 10.04 1.02
CA VAL A 106 -3.42 10.14 -0.25
C VAL A 106 -4.36 9.78 -1.42
N MET A 107 -5.14 8.71 -1.27
CA MET A 107 -6.11 8.29 -2.28
C MET A 107 -7.14 9.39 -2.56
N ARG A 108 -7.68 10.02 -1.52
CA ARG A 108 -8.64 11.14 -1.67
C ARG A 108 -8.03 12.31 -2.40
N GLU A 109 -6.81 12.68 -2.07
CA GLU A 109 -6.10 13.78 -2.72
C GLU A 109 -5.95 13.55 -4.23
N HIS A 110 -5.80 12.30 -4.65
CA HIS A 110 -5.58 11.91 -6.05
C HIS A 110 -6.82 11.34 -6.75
N GLY A 111 -7.98 11.32 -6.09
CA GLY A 111 -9.20 10.77 -6.69
C GLY A 111 -9.15 9.27 -6.93
N ILE A 112 -8.40 8.52 -6.13
CA ILE A 112 -8.26 7.07 -6.23
C ILE A 112 -9.26 6.42 -5.26
N GLU A 113 -10.02 5.44 -5.75
CA GLU A 113 -11.02 4.72 -4.95
C GLU A 113 -10.67 3.24 -4.74
N GLU A 114 -9.75 2.70 -5.53
CA GLU A 114 -9.36 1.29 -5.47
C GLU A 114 -8.03 1.11 -4.74
N VAL A 115 -7.98 0.15 -3.82
CA VAL A 115 -6.76 -0.24 -3.11
C VAL A 115 -6.61 -1.75 -3.14
N LEU A 116 -5.41 -2.20 -3.52
CA LEU A 116 -5.04 -3.61 -3.44
C LEU A 116 -4.40 -3.86 -2.09
N SER A 117 -5.10 -4.56 -1.21
CA SER A 117 -4.67 -4.78 0.16
C SER A 117 -5.41 -5.95 0.79
N TYR A 118 -4.72 -6.69 1.63
CA TYR A 118 -5.33 -7.72 2.48
C TYR A 118 -5.84 -7.17 3.80
N ASP A 119 -5.64 -5.88 4.08
CA ASP A 119 -6.14 -5.25 5.30
C ASP A 119 -7.63 -4.96 5.19
N ARG A 120 -8.43 -5.74 5.92
CA ARG A 120 -9.88 -5.61 5.94
C ARG A 120 -10.36 -4.32 6.60
N GLY A 121 -9.52 -3.69 7.42
CA GLY A 121 -9.83 -2.41 8.04
C GLY A 121 -10.16 -1.31 7.04
N LEU A 122 -9.55 -1.33 5.86
CA LEU A 122 -9.82 -0.38 4.79
C LEU A 122 -11.26 -0.43 4.28
N SER A 123 -11.94 -1.57 4.43
CA SER A 123 -13.33 -1.73 4.01
C SER A 123 -14.34 -1.02 4.91
N GLN A 124 -13.92 -0.42 6.02
CA GLN A 124 -14.79 0.37 6.89
C GLN A 124 -15.28 1.65 6.19
N VAL A 125 -14.52 2.15 5.23
CA VAL A 125 -14.81 3.42 4.56
C VAL A 125 -15.61 3.13 3.28
N PRO A 126 -16.87 3.63 3.18
CA PRO A 126 -17.81 3.22 2.12
C PRO A 126 -17.36 3.49 0.68
N TRP A 127 -16.58 4.55 0.43
CA TRP A 127 -16.13 4.88 -0.92
C TRP A 127 -14.91 4.04 -1.37
N VAL A 128 -14.29 3.31 -0.46
CA VAL A 128 -13.10 2.50 -0.74
C VAL A 128 -13.49 1.15 -1.32
N LYS A 129 -12.94 0.83 -2.47
CA LYS A 129 -13.04 -0.49 -3.08
C LYS A 129 -11.75 -1.26 -2.80
N ARG A 130 -11.79 -2.11 -1.80
CA ARG A 130 -10.66 -2.96 -1.45
C ARG A 130 -10.65 -4.22 -2.32
N LEU A 131 -9.51 -4.50 -2.92
CA LEU A 131 -9.27 -5.67 -3.76
C LEU A 131 -8.16 -6.52 -3.16
N GLU A 132 -8.16 -7.79 -3.45
CA GLU A 132 -7.07 -8.72 -3.12
C GLU A 132 -6.45 -9.25 -4.41
N ALA A 133 -5.16 -9.53 -4.34
CA ALA A 133 -4.43 -10.05 -5.50
C ALA A 133 -4.82 -11.51 -5.83
#